data_29a6a0f2d61d5926d082db1904f56422
#
_entry.id   29a6a0f2d61d5926d082db1904f56422
#
_cell.length_a   1.000
_cell.length_b   1.000
_cell.length_c   1.000
_cell.angle_alpha   90.00
_cell.angle_beta   90.00
_cell.angle_gamma   90.00
#
_symmetry.space_group_name_H-M   'P 1'
#
loop_
_entity.id
_entity.type
_entity.pdbx_description
1 polymer ?
#
loop_
_entity_poly.entity_id
_entity_poly.type
_entity_poly.pdbx_seq_one_letter_code
_entity_poly.pdbx_strand_id
1 'polypeptide(L)'
;MARGPDGLMYDPGTRQAMQTLTADEADGSMEAAAALRLAWQSVDKLRSAGAGGRGLSTGALDVLGRLAISDHNLSIGELARLCGVSSRNITGLVDTLAAKGLAERIPDPRDRRGVRVAITRTGREWLESFREPTRRAMDAIFAGFTPDDLAQLRHLCLRVVENQRRIQQYLDNANPPAT
;
A
#
# COMPACT_ATOMS: atom_id res chain seq x y z
N MET A 1 -21.75 -6.57 -9.18
CA MET A 1 -22.11 -6.26 -7.78
C MET A 1 -23.62 -6.37 -7.63
N ALA A 2 -24.11 -6.97 -6.52
CA ALA A 2 -25.52 -7.12 -6.19
C ALA A 2 -25.80 -6.47 -4.82
N ARG A 3 -27.09 -6.36 -4.43
CA ARG A 3 -27.49 -5.92 -3.08
C ARG A 3 -28.17 -7.07 -2.34
N GLY A 4 -27.80 -7.26 -1.08
CA GLY A 4 -28.42 -8.21 -0.18
C GLY A 4 -29.77 -7.71 0.37
N PRO A 5 -30.48 -8.56 1.12
CA PRO A 5 -31.72 -8.18 1.80
C PRO A 5 -31.52 -7.09 2.85
N ASP A 6 -30.31 -6.93 3.36
CA ASP A 6 -29.86 -5.86 4.26
C ASP A 6 -29.55 -4.52 3.52
N GLY A 7 -29.72 -4.48 2.19
CA GLY A 7 -29.41 -3.34 1.34
C GLY A 7 -27.91 -3.12 1.07
N LEU A 8 -27.04 -3.93 1.66
CA LEU A 8 -25.58 -3.81 1.48
C LEU A 8 -25.14 -4.47 0.17
N MET A 9 -24.05 -3.95 -0.38
CA MET A 9 -23.45 -4.49 -1.62
C MET A 9 -22.60 -5.72 -1.33
N TYR A 10 -22.67 -6.70 -2.22
CA TYR A 10 -21.76 -7.85 -2.24
C TYR A 10 -21.38 -8.24 -3.66
N ASP A 11 -20.33 -9.04 -3.79
CA ASP A 11 -19.93 -9.63 -5.08
C ASP A 11 -20.37 -11.09 -5.14
N PRO A 12 -21.35 -11.44 -6.03
CA PRO A 12 -21.86 -12.81 -6.12
C PRO A 12 -20.81 -13.86 -6.43
N GLY A 13 -19.83 -13.52 -7.31
CA GLY A 13 -18.75 -14.44 -7.68
C GLY A 13 -17.83 -14.74 -6.50
N THR A 14 -17.49 -13.72 -5.71
CA THR A 14 -16.72 -13.89 -4.48
C THR A 14 -17.49 -14.73 -3.46
N ARG A 15 -18.76 -14.43 -3.22
CA ARG A 15 -19.60 -15.20 -2.30
C ARG A 15 -19.66 -16.67 -2.70
N GLN A 16 -19.90 -16.96 -3.97
CA GLN A 16 -19.91 -18.33 -4.48
C GLN A 16 -18.57 -19.05 -4.30
N ALA A 17 -17.45 -18.38 -4.58
CA ALA A 17 -16.12 -18.95 -4.38
C ALA A 17 -15.84 -19.25 -2.90
N MET A 18 -16.27 -18.38 -1.97
CA MET A 18 -16.13 -18.60 -0.54
C MET A 18 -16.97 -19.79 -0.06
N GLN A 19 -18.21 -19.92 -0.52
CA GLN A 19 -19.09 -21.07 -0.21
C GLN A 19 -18.48 -22.41 -0.65
N THR A 20 -17.67 -22.40 -1.71
CA THR A 20 -16.96 -23.61 -2.17
C THR A 20 -15.78 -23.99 -1.27
N LEU A 21 -15.17 -23.01 -0.60
CA LEU A 21 -14.01 -23.20 0.27
C LEU A 21 -14.37 -23.47 1.74
N THR A 22 -15.53 -22.97 2.18
CA THR A 22 -16.04 -23.16 3.54
C THR A 22 -17.30 -24.00 3.46
N ALA A 23 -17.31 -25.20 4.03
CA ALA A 23 -18.46 -26.12 4.00
C ALA A 23 -19.71 -25.59 4.71
N ASP A 24 -19.62 -24.48 5.43
CA ASP A 24 -20.68 -23.80 6.16
C ASP A 24 -20.88 -22.35 5.69
N GLU A 25 -21.98 -21.72 6.13
CA GLU A 25 -22.37 -20.34 5.79
C GLU A 25 -21.16 -19.40 5.75
N ALA A 26 -21.00 -18.69 4.61
CA ALA A 26 -19.91 -17.76 4.42
C ALA A 26 -19.86 -16.78 5.60
N ASP A 27 -18.87 -16.94 6.47
CA ASP A 27 -18.60 -16.03 7.57
C ASP A 27 -18.40 -14.62 7.01
N GLY A 28 -19.08 -13.63 7.56
CA GLY A 28 -18.96 -12.22 7.15
C GLY A 28 -17.52 -11.71 7.12
N SER A 29 -16.62 -12.33 7.89
CA SER A 29 -15.18 -12.01 7.86
C SER A 29 -14.50 -12.35 6.53
N MET A 30 -14.87 -13.48 5.91
CA MET A 30 -14.36 -13.92 4.61
C MET A 30 -14.87 -13.01 3.49
N GLU A 31 -16.16 -12.66 3.50
CA GLU A 31 -16.72 -11.69 2.54
C GLU A 31 -16.05 -10.31 2.68
N ALA A 32 -15.84 -9.84 3.92
CA ALA A 32 -15.17 -8.58 4.18
C ALA A 32 -13.71 -8.59 3.70
N ALA A 33 -12.96 -9.67 3.92
CA ALA A 33 -11.59 -9.82 3.42
C ALA A 33 -11.53 -9.81 1.89
N ALA A 34 -12.48 -10.49 1.24
CA ALA A 34 -12.58 -10.49 -0.22
C ALA A 34 -12.96 -9.12 -0.78
N ALA A 35 -13.91 -8.42 -0.15
CA ALA A 35 -14.28 -7.05 -0.53
C ALA A 35 -13.11 -6.08 -0.39
N LEU A 36 -12.34 -6.17 0.70
CA LEU A 36 -11.14 -5.38 0.93
C LEU A 36 -10.10 -5.62 -0.18
N ARG A 37 -9.88 -6.88 -0.57
CA ARG A 37 -8.97 -7.24 -1.68
C ARG A 37 -9.43 -6.65 -3.00
N LEU A 38 -10.72 -6.75 -3.35
CA LEU A 38 -11.28 -6.18 -4.58
C LEU A 38 -11.17 -4.65 -4.59
N ALA A 39 -11.47 -4.00 -3.47
CA ALA A 39 -11.34 -2.56 -3.32
C ALA A 39 -9.89 -2.11 -3.51
N TRP A 40 -8.94 -2.80 -2.85
CA TRP A 40 -7.51 -2.54 -3.03
C TRP A 40 -7.08 -2.69 -4.49
N GLN A 41 -7.47 -3.79 -5.17
CA GLN A 41 -7.13 -4.01 -6.57
C GLN A 41 -7.67 -2.88 -7.48
N SER A 42 -8.87 -2.37 -7.20
CA SER A 42 -9.48 -1.27 -7.95
C SER A 42 -8.72 0.03 -7.77
N VAL A 43 -8.35 0.38 -6.53
CA VAL A 43 -7.53 1.55 -6.21
C VAL A 43 -6.14 1.42 -6.82
N ASP A 44 -5.49 0.26 -6.68
CA ASP A 44 -4.15 0.02 -7.19
C ASP A 44 -4.10 0.07 -8.73
N LYS A 45 -5.09 -0.49 -9.41
CA LYS A 45 -5.22 -0.38 -10.86
C LYS A 45 -5.32 1.07 -11.33
N LEU A 46 -6.08 1.90 -10.63
CA LEU A 46 -6.21 3.32 -10.96
C LEU A 46 -4.90 4.08 -10.69
N ARG A 47 -4.24 3.82 -9.57
CA ARG A 47 -2.92 4.37 -9.25
C ARG A 47 -1.87 3.95 -10.27
N SER A 48 -1.86 2.67 -10.64
CA SER A 48 -0.95 2.13 -11.66
C SER A 48 -1.14 2.76 -13.01
N ALA A 49 -2.39 2.97 -13.44
CA ALA A 49 -2.69 3.66 -14.70
C ALA A 49 -2.16 5.10 -14.70
N GLY A 50 -2.33 5.83 -13.59
CA GLY A 50 -1.81 7.19 -13.41
C GLY A 50 -0.28 7.24 -13.34
N ALA A 51 0.33 6.36 -12.55
CA ALA A 51 1.78 6.28 -12.39
C ALA A 51 2.48 5.69 -13.62
N GLY A 52 1.88 4.65 -14.25
CA GLY A 52 2.42 3.98 -15.43
C GLY A 52 2.52 4.87 -16.65
N GLY A 53 1.53 5.75 -16.85
CA GLY A 53 1.58 6.79 -17.88
C GLY A 53 2.75 7.79 -17.71
N ARG A 54 3.36 7.82 -16.51
CA ARG A 54 4.55 8.63 -16.18
C ARG A 54 5.79 7.78 -15.90
N GLY A 55 5.75 6.48 -16.17
CA GLY A 55 6.88 5.56 -16.11
C GLY A 55 7.30 5.10 -14.72
N LEU A 56 6.42 5.13 -13.69
CA LEU A 56 6.65 4.54 -12.38
C LEU A 56 5.62 3.44 -12.08
N SER A 57 6.05 2.41 -11.36
CA SER A 57 5.13 1.46 -10.71
C SER A 57 4.56 2.05 -9.41
N THR A 58 3.45 1.50 -8.90
CA THR A 58 2.88 1.90 -7.60
C THR A 58 3.87 1.71 -6.46
N GLY A 59 4.65 0.62 -6.46
CA GLY A 59 5.70 0.39 -5.46
C GLY A 59 6.80 1.46 -5.50
N ALA A 60 7.25 1.89 -6.70
CA ALA A 60 8.23 2.97 -6.82
C ALA A 60 7.64 4.31 -6.37
N LEU A 61 6.36 4.57 -6.65
CA LEU A 61 5.65 5.75 -6.16
C LEU A 61 5.55 5.76 -4.63
N ASP A 62 5.27 4.61 -4.00
CA ASP A 62 5.21 4.50 -2.54
C ASP A 62 6.57 4.77 -1.89
N VAL A 63 7.66 4.21 -2.45
CA VAL A 63 9.04 4.51 -1.99
C VAL A 63 9.34 6.00 -2.12
N LEU A 64 9.06 6.61 -3.27
CA LEU A 64 9.31 8.03 -3.50
C LEU A 64 8.51 8.91 -2.54
N GLY A 65 7.26 8.54 -2.27
CA GLY A 65 6.40 9.22 -1.28
C GLY A 65 6.96 9.13 0.15
N ARG A 66 7.48 7.95 0.56
CA ARG A 66 8.13 7.78 1.88
C ARG A 66 9.37 8.63 2.02
N LEU A 67 10.20 8.69 0.96
CA LEU A 67 11.37 9.55 0.94
C LEU A 67 11.01 11.05 1.03
N ALA A 68 9.90 11.45 0.43
CA ALA A 68 9.49 12.85 0.42
C ALA A 68 8.99 13.38 1.77
N ILE A 69 8.38 12.52 2.60
CA ILE A 69 7.81 12.90 3.91
C ILE A 69 8.77 12.63 5.07
N SER A 70 9.91 11.99 4.82
CA SER A 70 10.90 11.72 5.86
C SER A 70 11.78 12.93 6.11
N ASP A 71 12.04 13.21 7.39
CA ASP A 71 12.94 14.28 7.83
C ASP A 71 14.43 13.92 7.65
N HIS A 72 14.71 12.66 7.29
CA HIS A 72 16.07 12.15 7.10
C HIS A 72 16.10 11.14 5.94
N ASN A 73 17.31 10.88 5.45
CA ASN A 73 17.54 9.88 4.41
C ASN A 73 17.32 8.48 4.97
N LEU A 74 16.55 7.63 4.27
CA LEU A 74 16.15 6.32 4.72
C LEU A 74 17.09 5.22 4.22
N SER A 75 17.40 4.24 5.06
CA SER A 75 18.08 3.02 4.65
C SER A 75 17.12 2.08 3.89
N ILE A 76 17.67 1.10 3.17
CA ILE A 76 16.87 0.06 2.49
C ILE A 76 15.99 -0.71 3.48
N GLY A 77 16.50 -1.02 4.68
CA GLY A 77 15.75 -1.70 5.73
C GLY A 77 14.59 -0.87 6.28
N GLU A 78 14.78 0.43 6.50
CA GLU A 78 13.73 1.34 6.93
C GLU A 78 12.63 1.45 5.87
N LEU A 79 12.99 1.60 4.59
CA LEU A 79 12.07 1.63 3.47
C LEU A 79 11.28 0.31 3.36
N ALA A 80 11.93 -0.84 3.51
CA ALA A 80 11.29 -2.16 3.48
C ALA A 80 10.20 -2.27 4.54
N ARG A 81 10.50 -1.88 5.78
CA ARG A 81 9.55 -1.85 6.89
C ARG A 81 8.40 -0.88 6.64
N LEU A 82 8.70 0.34 6.18
CA LEU A 82 7.68 1.38 5.92
C LEU A 82 6.76 1.04 4.75
N CYS A 83 7.25 0.32 3.75
CA CYS A 83 6.47 -0.10 2.57
C CYS A 83 5.84 -1.49 2.74
N GLY A 84 6.20 -2.25 3.78
CA GLY A 84 5.68 -3.60 4.02
C GLY A 84 6.14 -4.63 2.99
N VAL A 85 7.34 -4.46 2.42
CA VAL A 85 7.91 -5.36 1.41
C VAL A 85 9.35 -5.77 1.75
N SER A 86 9.90 -6.78 1.07
CA SER A 86 11.27 -7.23 1.33
C SER A 86 12.32 -6.18 0.92
N SER A 87 13.49 -6.20 1.59
CA SER A 87 14.63 -5.34 1.24
C SER A 87 15.11 -5.55 -0.20
N ARG A 88 14.99 -6.77 -0.72
CA ARG A 88 15.32 -7.09 -2.10
C ARG A 88 14.42 -6.34 -3.09
N ASN A 89 13.12 -6.30 -2.80
CA ASN A 89 12.16 -5.56 -3.63
C ASN A 89 12.45 -4.05 -3.57
N ILE A 90 12.67 -3.48 -2.36
CA ILE A 90 13.06 -2.07 -2.21
C ILE A 90 14.31 -1.73 -3.02
N THR A 91 15.32 -2.61 -3.02
CA THR A 91 16.54 -2.37 -3.81
C THR A 91 16.23 -2.15 -5.28
N GLY A 92 15.40 -3.01 -5.90
CA GLY A 92 15.00 -2.86 -7.31
C GLY A 92 14.15 -1.60 -7.56
N LEU A 93 13.27 -1.23 -6.60
CA LEU A 93 12.47 0.00 -6.71
C LEU A 93 13.36 1.26 -6.62
N VAL A 94 14.34 1.26 -5.72
CA VAL A 94 15.32 2.36 -5.59
C VAL A 94 16.20 2.46 -6.83
N ASP A 95 16.63 1.33 -7.42
CA ASP A 95 17.39 1.34 -8.67
C ASP A 95 16.58 1.96 -9.81
N THR A 96 15.29 1.64 -9.89
CA THR A 96 14.36 2.26 -10.86
C THR A 96 14.23 3.76 -10.65
N LEU A 97 14.13 4.23 -9.41
CA LEU A 97 14.03 5.65 -9.08
C LEU A 97 15.35 6.38 -9.36
N ALA A 98 16.49 5.76 -9.04
CA ALA A 98 17.81 6.32 -9.29
C ALA A 98 18.10 6.44 -10.80
N ALA A 99 17.76 5.41 -11.59
CA ALA A 99 17.89 5.44 -13.04
C ALA A 99 17.07 6.57 -13.71
N LYS A 100 15.99 7.01 -13.05
CA LYS A 100 15.16 8.15 -13.48
C LYS A 100 15.58 9.49 -12.86
N GLY A 101 16.63 9.51 -12.03
CA GLY A 101 17.09 10.70 -11.33
C GLY A 101 16.13 11.23 -10.26
N LEU A 102 15.16 10.41 -9.80
CA LEU A 102 14.15 10.80 -8.81
C LEU A 102 14.61 10.57 -7.37
N ALA A 103 15.53 9.63 -7.17
CA ALA A 103 16.19 9.37 -5.90
C ALA A 103 17.68 9.14 -6.14
N GLU A 104 18.49 9.22 -5.09
CA GLU A 104 19.90 8.96 -5.13
C GLU A 104 20.34 8.12 -3.92
N ARG A 105 21.42 7.35 -4.12
CA ARG A 105 22.06 6.59 -3.05
C ARG A 105 23.21 7.43 -2.49
N ILE A 106 23.23 7.60 -1.19
CA ILE A 106 24.29 8.32 -0.49
C ILE A 106 24.93 7.42 0.57
N PRO A 107 26.23 7.60 0.89
CA PRO A 107 26.88 6.88 1.99
C PRO A 107 26.15 7.13 3.31
N ASP A 108 26.03 6.11 4.16
CA ASP A 108 25.55 6.31 5.54
C ASP A 108 26.68 6.94 6.37
N PRO A 109 26.48 8.11 7.00
CA PRO A 109 27.50 8.76 7.82
C PRO A 109 27.87 7.97 9.08
N ARG A 110 27.04 7.00 9.49
CA ARG A 110 27.22 6.19 10.71
C ARG A 110 27.76 4.79 10.42
N ASP A 111 27.63 4.33 9.18
CA ASP A 111 28.10 3.00 8.75
C ASP A 111 28.79 3.10 7.39
N ARG A 112 30.12 2.86 7.37
CA ARG A 112 30.94 2.92 6.13
C ARG A 112 30.49 1.95 5.04
N ARG A 113 29.75 0.90 5.40
CA ARG A 113 29.18 -0.08 4.45
C ARG A 113 27.71 0.19 4.15
N GLY A 114 27.11 1.10 4.91
CA GLY A 114 25.69 1.45 4.81
C GLY A 114 25.43 2.41 3.66
N VAL A 115 24.25 2.24 3.06
CA VAL A 115 23.73 3.15 2.03
C VAL A 115 22.38 3.66 2.48
N ARG A 116 22.20 4.97 2.35
CA ARG A 116 20.89 5.64 2.51
C ARG A 116 20.37 6.12 1.16
N VAL A 117 19.09 6.34 1.12
CA VAL A 117 18.39 6.83 -0.08
C VAL A 117 17.81 8.20 0.22
N ALA A 118 18.11 9.15 -0.65
CA ALA A 118 17.57 10.51 -0.61
C ALA A 118 16.67 10.76 -1.82
N ILE A 119 15.62 11.56 -1.63
CA ILE A 119 14.84 12.07 -2.76
C ILE A 119 15.60 13.26 -3.38
N THR A 120 15.69 13.29 -4.71
CA THR A 120 16.28 14.41 -5.43
C THR A 120 15.29 15.58 -5.56
N ARG A 121 15.79 16.75 -6.02
CA ARG A 121 14.93 17.86 -6.41
C ARG A 121 13.95 17.44 -7.52
N THR A 122 14.42 16.75 -8.55
CA THR A 122 13.61 16.22 -9.64
C THR A 122 12.54 15.27 -9.13
N GLY A 123 12.84 14.43 -8.12
CA GLY A 123 11.88 13.55 -7.49
C GLY A 123 10.75 14.31 -6.77
N ARG A 124 11.07 15.41 -6.09
CA ARG A 124 10.06 16.27 -5.44
C ARG A 124 9.16 16.96 -6.47
N GLU A 125 9.75 17.52 -7.52
CA GLU A 125 9.03 18.16 -8.62
C GLU A 125 8.11 17.16 -9.34
N TRP A 126 8.59 15.94 -9.52
CA TRP A 126 7.78 14.84 -10.10
C TRP A 126 6.57 14.51 -9.23
N LEU A 127 6.74 14.35 -7.91
CA LEU A 127 5.64 14.11 -6.97
C LEU A 127 4.63 15.26 -6.97
N GLU A 128 5.10 16.49 -6.99
CA GLU A 128 4.22 17.67 -7.07
C GLU A 128 3.33 17.63 -8.32
N SER A 129 3.94 17.32 -9.47
CA SER A 129 3.19 17.17 -10.73
C SER A 129 2.18 16.02 -10.72
N PHE A 130 2.31 15.07 -9.78
CA PHE A 130 1.46 13.89 -9.63
C PHE A 130 0.28 14.12 -8.68
N ARG A 131 0.30 15.18 -7.88
CA ARG A 131 -0.75 15.47 -6.87
C ARG A 131 -2.13 15.63 -7.49
N GLU A 132 -2.26 16.50 -8.46
CA GLU A 132 -3.58 16.81 -9.04
C GLU A 132 -4.19 15.61 -9.80
N PRO A 133 -3.46 14.88 -10.66
CA PRO A 133 -3.96 13.64 -11.24
C PRO A 133 -4.41 12.61 -10.19
N THR A 134 -3.63 12.44 -9.11
CA THR A 134 -3.97 11.51 -8.02
C THR A 134 -5.24 11.95 -7.30
N ARG A 135 -5.37 13.23 -6.98
CA ARG A 135 -6.56 13.78 -6.33
C ARG A 135 -7.81 13.50 -7.17
N ARG A 136 -7.79 13.83 -8.47
CA ARG A 136 -8.91 13.57 -9.39
C ARG A 136 -9.27 12.08 -9.47
N ALA A 137 -8.27 11.22 -9.50
CA ALA A 137 -8.49 9.78 -9.52
C ALA A 137 -9.16 9.29 -8.22
N MET A 138 -8.75 9.80 -7.07
CA MET A 138 -9.37 9.48 -5.79
C MET A 138 -10.79 10.06 -5.68
N ASP A 139 -11.00 11.29 -6.10
CA ASP A 139 -12.34 11.91 -6.14
C ASP A 139 -13.30 11.08 -7.02
N ALA A 140 -12.82 10.55 -8.15
CA ALA A 140 -13.63 9.71 -9.03
C ALA A 140 -13.97 8.35 -8.43
N ILE A 141 -13.01 7.66 -7.78
CA ILE A 141 -13.24 6.33 -7.21
C ILE A 141 -14.14 6.38 -5.98
N PHE A 142 -14.10 7.49 -5.24
CA PHE A 142 -14.94 7.72 -4.05
C PHE A 142 -16.16 8.60 -4.34
N ALA A 143 -16.53 8.76 -5.62
CA ALA A 143 -17.74 9.50 -5.98
C ALA A 143 -18.99 8.87 -5.34
N GLY A 144 -19.80 9.70 -4.69
CA GLY A 144 -21.01 9.27 -3.97
C GLY A 144 -20.80 8.81 -2.53
N PHE A 145 -19.55 8.81 -2.03
CA PHE A 145 -19.28 8.59 -0.61
C PHE A 145 -19.46 9.90 0.18
N THR A 146 -20.15 9.82 1.31
CA THR A 146 -20.20 10.92 2.27
C THR A 146 -18.88 11.02 3.06
N PRO A 147 -18.60 12.15 3.73
CA PRO A 147 -17.45 12.25 4.65
C PRO A 147 -17.47 11.18 5.75
N ASP A 148 -18.65 10.81 6.25
CA ASP A 148 -18.81 9.77 7.26
C ASP A 148 -18.50 8.38 6.71
N ASP A 149 -18.94 8.05 5.48
CA ASP A 149 -18.57 6.82 4.81
C ASP A 149 -17.05 6.68 4.66
N LEU A 150 -16.38 7.75 4.25
CA LEU A 150 -14.92 7.77 4.12
C LEU A 150 -14.21 7.62 5.46
N ALA A 151 -14.75 8.25 6.53
CA ALA A 151 -14.20 8.13 7.87
C ALA A 151 -14.36 6.70 8.41
N GLN A 152 -15.52 6.07 8.22
CA GLN A 152 -15.78 4.69 8.63
C GLN A 152 -14.92 3.70 7.83
N LEU A 153 -14.84 3.85 6.51
CA LEU A 153 -14.01 3.00 5.67
C LEU A 153 -12.54 3.04 6.14
N ARG A 154 -11.99 4.24 6.34
CA ARG A 154 -10.64 4.42 6.87
C ARG A 154 -10.47 3.72 8.22
N HIS A 155 -11.42 3.93 9.15
CA HIS A 155 -11.36 3.34 10.49
C HIS A 155 -11.33 1.81 10.42
N LEU A 156 -12.24 1.20 9.67
CA LEU A 156 -12.34 -0.25 9.56
C LEU A 156 -11.10 -0.87 8.89
N CYS A 157 -10.58 -0.26 7.82
CA CYS A 157 -9.35 -0.71 7.18
C CYS A 157 -8.15 -0.66 8.14
N LEU A 158 -8.00 0.42 8.93
CA LEU A 158 -6.90 0.56 9.88
C LEU A 158 -7.03 -0.41 11.06
N ARG A 159 -8.24 -0.78 11.48
CA ARG A 159 -8.46 -1.84 12.46
C ARG A 159 -7.95 -3.20 11.96
N VAL A 160 -8.17 -3.54 10.70
CA VAL A 160 -7.62 -4.77 10.09
C VAL A 160 -6.09 -4.76 10.16
N VAL A 161 -5.46 -3.62 9.83
CA VAL A 161 -3.99 -3.47 9.92
C VAL A 161 -3.49 -3.64 11.36
N GLU A 162 -4.19 -3.05 12.32
CA GLU A 162 -3.84 -3.16 13.75
C GLU A 162 -3.94 -4.60 14.26
N ASN A 163 -5.01 -5.31 13.91
CA ASN A 163 -5.19 -6.71 14.28
C ASN A 163 -4.10 -7.59 13.68
N GLN A 164 -3.74 -7.37 12.40
CA GLN A 164 -2.65 -8.09 11.75
C GLN A 164 -1.30 -7.87 12.47
N ARG A 165 -1.01 -6.63 12.90
CA ARG A 165 0.21 -6.32 13.65
C ARG A 165 0.25 -7.05 15.00
N ARG A 166 -0.87 -7.14 15.70
CA ARG A 166 -0.97 -7.88 16.97
C ARG A 166 -0.71 -9.38 16.77
N ILE A 167 -1.30 -9.95 15.71
CA ILE A 167 -1.06 -11.36 15.35
C ILE A 167 0.43 -11.59 15.06
N GLN A 168 1.04 -10.71 14.27
CA GLN A 168 2.47 -10.82 13.94
C GLN A 168 3.35 -10.75 15.20
N GLN A 169 3.10 -9.79 16.09
CA GLN A 169 3.82 -9.67 17.37
C GLN A 169 3.68 -10.92 18.23
N TYR A 170 2.48 -11.50 18.27
CA TYR A 170 2.25 -12.74 19.01
C TYR A 170 3.07 -13.90 18.43
N LEU A 171 3.08 -14.05 17.10
CA LEU A 171 3.84 -15.10 16.41
C LEU A 171 5.35 -14.92 16.58
N ASP A 172 5.85 -13.69 16.49
CA ASP A 172 7.26 -13.37 16.68
C ASP A 172 7.72 -13.69 18.14
N ASN A 173 6.87 -13.40 19.12
CA ASN A 173 7.14 -13.71 20.53
C ASN A 173 7.05 -15.23 20.82
N ALA A 174 6.18 -15.95 20.10
CA ALA A 174 6.02 -17.40 20.26
C ALA A 174 7.15 -18.20 19.56
N ASN A 175 7.84 -17.59 18.60
CA ASN A 175 8.90 -18.23 17.81
C ASN A 175 10.10 -17.26 17.65
N PRO A 176 10.86 -16.99 18.74
CA PRO A 176 11.99 -16.08 18.66
C PRO A 176 13.02 -16.62 17.63
N PRO A 177 13.66 -15.75 16.84
CA PRO A 177 14.66 -16.17 15.87
C PRO A 177 15.76 -16.95 16.60
N ALA A 178 16.13 -18.11 16.07
CA ALA A 178 17.26 -18.90 16.57
C ALA A 178 18.51 -18.02 16.53
N THR A 179 19.08 -17.76 17.71
CA THR A 179 20.35 -17.03 17.91
C THR A 179 21.54 -17.81 17.40
#